data_6d4eb7d66361f21e507a7918c0cc64b4
#
_entry.id   6d4eb7d66361f21e507a7918c0cc64b4
#
_cell.length_a   1.000
_cell.length_b   1.000
_cell.length_c   1.000
_cell.angle_alpha   90.00
_cell.angle_beta   90.00
_cell.angle_gamma   90.00
#
_symmetry.space_group_name_H-M   'P 1'
#
loop_
_entity.id
_entity.type
_entity.pdbx_description
1 polymer ?
#
loop_
_entity_poly.entity_id
_entity_poly.type
_entity_poly.pdbx_seq_one_letter_code
_entity_poly.pdbx_strand_id
1 'polypeptide(L)'
;MSNSQLWSCWCGCIRAIMICLWVIAFIAIAGYAKAVPPKALPNIVVILADDLGYGDVSSYNPTQGKIPTPQIDRIASGGMRFLDAHSASGCCSPTRYSLLTGRYHWRTRLQGGIVGVWEKPLIAKERLTIAGLAKQHGYATACVGKWHLGWDWSISEQERQSLKNFGGQAGGGGKVKTEATKEQVEVWKEIFSRTIQGGPTSRGFDTYFGTDVPNWPPYCFIENDRCVGIPSVLLPASALKKNQASLQGPALPQWELDAILPALADRACSVIKQQAQTQKPFLLYLPLTSPHTPIAVSKEWQGKSSIEHPYADFVMQTDAVVGRILDAIEEAKVADNTIVIFTSDNGCASYIGVKELEAKGHFPSGPLHGYKADAWEGGHRVPFIVRWPNNVAPNTTCQQTICSVDLMATIAEVLGVKLPDDAGEDSVSLLPLLRGEDRPIHEAVVHQSCPGILAIRSGPWKLIFGPGTGKVDNSKRLLYNLADDLGESKDLSMEHPEKVNELTNLMRRLIVQGRSTPGEKQANDVRVRFDPGNPR
;
A
#
# COMPACT_ATOMS: atom_id res chain seq x y z
N MET A 1 71.07 -49.63 -40.94
CA MET A 1 70.17 -48.83 -40.08
C MET A 1 68.91 -49.67 -39.91
N SER A 2 68.63 -50.14 -38.71
CA SER A 2 67.63 -51.13 -38.41
C SER A 2 66.19 -50.52 -38.38
N ASN A 3 65.22 -51.27 -38.85
CA ASN A 3 63.79 -50.97 -38.94
C ASN A 3 63.12 -50.59 -37.61
N SER A 4 63.83 -50.60 -36.50
CA SER A 4 63.30 -50.30 -35.16
C SER A 4 63.20 -48.80 -34.83
N GLN A 5 63.94 -47.95 -35.55
CA GLN A 5 63.90 -46.47 -35.29
C GLN A 5 62.78 -45.74 -36.03
N LEU A 6 62.21 -46.30 -37.09
CA LEU A 6 61.09 -45.71 -37.83
C LEU A 6 59.74 -45.88 -37.15
N TRP A 7 59.54 -46.91 -36.32
CA TRP A 7 58.29 -47.12 -35.60
C TRP A 7 58.12 -46.30 -34.37
N SER A 8 59.20 -45.83 -33.71
CA SER A 8 59.10 -44.97 -32.52
C SER A 8 58.71 -43.55 -32.85
N CYS A 9 59.07 -43.00 -34.01
CA CYS A 9 58.68 -41.68 -34.46
C CYS A 9 57.20 -41.54 -34.85
N TRP A 10 56.62 -42.60 -35.46
CA TRP A 10 55.23 -42.63 -35.88
C TRP A 10 54.25 -42.72 -34.68
N CYS A 11 54.55 -43.51 -33.67
CA CYS A 11 53.74 -43.55 -32.45
C CYS A 11 53.76 -42.24 -31.64
N GLY A 12 54.84 -41.49 -31.66
CA GLY A 12 54.95 -40.19 -30.98
C GLY A 12 54.07 -39.10 -31.64
N CYS A 13 54.07 -39.05 -32.98
CA CYS A 13 53.26 -38.09 -33.73
C CYS A 13 51.74 -38.36 -33.62
N ILE A 14 51.32 -39.62 -33.65
CA ILE A 14 49.88 -39.99 -33.50
C ILE A 14 49.39 -39.67 -32.08
N ARG A 15 50.20 -39.89 -31.04
CA ARG A 15 49.86 -39.51 -29.66
C ARG A 15 49.75 -38.01 -29.48
N ALA A 16 50.65 -37.24 -30.07
CA ALA A 16 50.60 -35.76 -30.01
C ALA A 16 49.39 -35.19 -30.74
N ILE A 17 49.03 -35.74 -31.92
CA ILE A 17 47.84 -35.32 -32.68
C ILE A 17 46.52 -35.70 -31.93
N MET A 18 46.47 -36.89 -31.30
CA MET A 18 45.31 -37.29 -30.48
C MET A 18 45.16 -36.42 -29.24
N ILE A 19 46.24 -36.02 -28.56
CA ILE A 19 46.20 -35.14 -27.40
C ILE A 19 45.76 -33.71 -27.83
N CYS A 20 46.25 -33.19 -28.96
CA CYS A 20 45.82 -31.91 -29.50
C CYS A 20 44.32 -31.91 -29.89
N LEU A 21 43.81 -32.98 -30.49
CA LEU A 21 42.39 -33.13 -30.82
C LEU A 21 41.49 -33.20 -29.58
N TRP A 22 41.95 -33.89 -28.50
CA TRP A 22 41.24 -33.91 -27.22
C TRP A 22 41.22 -32.56 -26.49
N VAL A 23 42.34 -31.83 -26.54
CA VAL A 23 42.43 -30.48 -25.97
C VAL A 23 41.56 -29.49 -26.75
N ILE A 24 41.54 -29.56 -28.09
CA ILE A 24 40.64 -28.73 -28.92
C ILE A 24 39.17 -29.12 -28.71
N ALA A 25 38.82 -30.39 -28.55
CA ALA A 25 37.49 -30.86 -28.23
C ALA A 25 37.04 -30.38 -26.81
N PHE A 26 37.94 -30.41 -25.81
CA PHE A 26 37.66 -29.91 -24.46
C PHE A 26 37.51 -28.40 -24.42
N ILE A 27 38.26 -27.62 -25.20
CA ILE A 27 38.11 -26.17 -25.33
C ILE A 27 36.83 -25.83 -26.09
N ALA A 28 36.43 -26.61 -27.10
CA ALA A 28 35.16 -26.43 -27.81
C ALA A 28 33.92 -26.77 -26.96
N ILE A 29 34.03 -27.73 -26.02
CA ILE A 29 32.93 -28.08 -25.08
C ILE A 29 32.88 -27.07 -23.91
N ALA A 30 34.01 -26.50 -23.46
CA ALA A 30 34.05 -25.46 -22.44
C ALA A 30 33.54 -24.08 -22.94
N GLY A 31 33.49 -23.86 -24.27
CA GLY A 31 33.06 -22.59 -24.87
C GLY A 31 31.54 -22.44 -25.06
N TYR A 32 30.71 -23.43 -24.76
CA TYR A 32 29.25 -23.38 -24.87
C TYR A 32 28.53 -23.58 -23.54
N ALA A 33 29.06 -23.07 -22.45
CA ALA A 33 28.20 -22.67 -21.37
C ALA A 33 27.43 -21.47 -21.89
N LYS A 34 26.23 -21.69 -22.49
CA LYS A 34 25.29 -20.58 -22.72
C LYS A 34 25.17 -19.86 -21.38
N ALA A 35 25.73 -18.65 -21.32
CA ALA A 35 25.45 -17.77 -20.18
C ALA A 35 23.93 -17.74 -20.07
N VAL A 36 23.39 -18.31 -18.98
CA VAL A 36 21.98 -18.19 -18.69
C VAL A 36 21.73 -16.68 -18.67
N PRO A 37 20.89 -16.16 -19.57
CA PRO A 37 20.65 -14.72 -19.60
C PRO A 37 20.23 -14.32 -18.18
N PRO A 38 20.75 -13.19 -17.65
CA PRO A 38 20.35 -12.72 -16.33
C PRO A 38 18.82 -12.72 -16.29
N LYS A 39 18.25 -13.35 -15.27
CA LYS A 39 16.79 -13.44 -15.11
C LYS A 39 16.25 -12.02 -15.18
N ALA A 40 15.38 -11.77 -16.17
CA ALA A 40 14.80 -10.45 -16.35
C ALA A 40 14.10 -10.02 -15.04
N LEU A 41 14.37 -8.81 -14.57
CA LEU A 41 13.71 -8.26 -13.41
C LEU A 41 12.19 -8.26 -13.63
N PRO A 42 11.37 -8.66 -12.65
CA PRO A 42 9.93 -8.74 -12.81
C PRO A 42 9.29 -7.34 -12.83
N ASN A 43 8.19 -7.19 -13.53
CA ASN A 43 7.30 -6.06 -13.30
C ASN A 43 6.67 -6.18 -11.91
N ILE A 44 6.30 -5.04 -11.33
CA ILE A 44 5.69 -4.98 -9.99
C ILE A 44 4.42 -4.14 -10.09
N VAL A 45 3.29 -4.71 -9.72
CA VAL A 45 1.99 -4.02 -9.66
C VAL A 45 1.48 -4.12 -8.23
N VAL A 46 1.35 -2.98 -7.55
CA VAL A 46 0.84 -2.88 -6.19
C VAL A 46 -0.53 -2.22 -6.24
N ILE A 47 -1.58 -2.98 -5.99
CA ILE A 47 -2.98 -2.51 -5.94
C ILE A 47 -3.34 -2.31 -4.47
N LEU A 48 -3.67 -1.08 -4.10
CA LEU A 48 -4.04 -0.70 -2.74
C LEU A 48 -5.49 -0.23 -2.72
N ALA A 49 -6.39 -1.02 -2.15
CA ALA A 49 -7.76 -0.59 -1.89
C ALA A 49 -7.80 0.47 -0.77
N ASP A 50 -8.87 1.25 -0.74
CA ASP A 50 -9.09 2.36 0.21
C ASP A 50 -10.29 2.00 1.11
N ASP A 51 -10.07 1.73 2.38
CA ASP A 51 -11.09 1.32 3.35
C ASP A 51 -11.73 -0.06 3.08
N LEU A 52 -11.03 -1.02 2.53
CA LEU A 52 -11.54 -2.37 2.31
C LEU A 52 -11.25 -3.24 3.53
N GLY A 53 -12.30 -3.80 4.12
CA GLY A 53 -12.20 -4.67 5.29
C GLY A 53 -11.64 -6.06 4.98
N TYR A 54 -11.07 -6.71 6.01
CA TYR A 54 -10.57 -8.08 5.92
C TYR A 54 -11.67 -9.06 5.46
N GLY A 55 -12.90 -8.87 5.97
CA GLY A 55 -14.04 -9.70 5.68
C GLY A 55 -14.79 -9.37 4.39
N ASP A 56 -14.40 -8.30 3.68
CA ASP A 56 -14.99 -7.93 2.39
C ASP A 56 -14.48 -8.79 1.23
N VAL A 57 -13.36 -9.48 1.41
CA VAL A 57 -12.77 -10.36 0.38
C VAL A 57 -13.22 -11.80 0.60
N SER A 58 -13.87 -12.41 -0.41
CA SER A 58 -14.48 -13.73 -0.31
C SER A 58 -13.51 -14.81 0.20
N SER A 59 -12.28 -14.83 -0.30
CA SER A 59 -11.27 -15.82 0.11
C SER A 59 -10.74 -15.65 1.53
N TYR A 60 -11.00 -14.51 2.19
CA TYR A 60 -10.67 -14.27 3.60
C TYR A 60 -11.84 -14.50 4.54
N ASN A 61 -13.07 -14.45 4.03
CA ASN A 61 -14.30 -14.63 4.81
C ASN A 61 -15.30 -15.57 4.10
N PRO A 62 -14.94 -16.83 3.88
CA PRO A 62 -15.76 -17.75 3.07
C PRO A 62 -17.09 -18.10 3.69
N THR A 63 -17.27 -17.92 5.01
CA THR A 63 -18.50 -18.28 5.73
C THR A 63 -19.44 -17.10 5.94
N GLN A 64 -18.90 -15.91 6.20
CA GLN A 64 -19.66 -14.70 6.54
C GLN A 64 -19.45 -13.57 5.52
N GLY A 65 -18.72 -13.82 4.45
CA GLY A 65 -18.59 -12.91 3.31
C GLY A 65 -19.75 -13.13 2.33
N LYS A 66 -20.53 -12.08 2.05
CA LYS A 66 -21.66 -12.14 1.10
C LYS A 66 -21.41 -11.34 -0.17
N ILE A 67 -20.31 -10.60 -0.22
CA ILE A 67 -19.92 -9.81 -1.39
C ILE A 67 -18.96 -10.65 -2.24
N PRO A 68 -19.30 -10.98 -3.49
CA PRO A 68 -18.39 -11.75 -4.34
C PRO A 68 -17.21 -10.88 -4.80
N THR A 69 -15.98 -11.43 -4.66
CA THR A 69 -14.74 -10.80 -5.12
C THR A 69 -13.92 -11.75 -6.00
N PRO A 70 -14.48 -12.26 -7.12
CA PRO A 70 -13.86 -13.31 -7.91
C PRO A 70 -12.53 -12.90 -8.54
N GLN A 71 -12.28 -11.62 -8.78
CA GLN A 71 -11.05 -11.17 -9.42
C GLN A 71 -9.90 -11.02 -8.40
N ILE A 72 -10.19 -10.57 -7.19
CA ILE A 72 -9.24 -10.61 -6.07
C ILE A 72 -8.92 -12.08 -5.75
N ASP A 73 -9.90 -12.97 -5.79
CA ASP A 73 -9.72 -14.39 -5.59
C ASP A 73 -8.91 -15.07 -6.72
N ARG A 74 -8.88 -14.49 -7.95
CA ARG A 74 -7.95 -14.89 -9.02
C ARG A 74 -6.48 -14.65 -8.62
N ILE A 75 -6.18 -13.54 -7.93
CA ILE A 75 -4.84 -13.30 -7.40
C ILE A 75 -4.53 -14.34 -6.32
N ALA A 76 -5.47 -14.59 -5.42
CA ALA A 76 -5.33 -15.53 -4.30
C ALA A 76 -5.10 -16.97 -4.78
N SER A 77 -5.89 -17.44 -5.74
CA SER A 77 -5.75 -18.79 -6.30
C SER A 77 -4.46 -18.98 -7.10
N GLY A 78 -3.94 -17.90 -7.71
CA GLY A 78 -2.68 -17.90 -8.43
C GLY A 78 -1.44 -17.58 -7.59
N GLY A 79 -1.59 -17.39 -6.27
CA GLY A 79 -0.53 -16.93 -5.40
C GLY A 79 -0.69 -17.32 -3.93
N MET A 80 -0.21 -16.48 -3.03
CA MET A 80 -0.22 -16.67 -1.57
C MET A 80 -1.06 -15.59 -0.89
N ARG A 81 -1.93 -16.01 0.04
CA ARG A 81 -2.65 -15.13 0.96
C ARG A 81 -1.94 -15.08 2.31
N PHE A 82 -1.66 -13.88 2.81
CA PHE A 82 -1.19 -13.70 4.18
C PHE A 82 -2.40 -13.50 5.09
N LEU A 83 -2.56 -14.38 6.07
CA LEU A 83 -3.71 -14.37 6.97
C LEU A 83 -3.53 -13.45 8.18
N ASP A 84 -2.28 -13.04 8.45
CA ASP A 84 -1.90 -12.13 9.53
C ASP A 84 -1.10 -10.94 9.00
N ALA A 85 -1.72 -10.22 8.06
CA ALA A 85 -1.13 -9.07 7.40
C ALA A 85 -1.73 -7.76 7.92
N HIS A 86 -0.88 -6.77 8.17
CA HIS A 86 -1.27 -5.53 8.81
C HIS A 86 -0.87 -4.31 8.00
N SER A 87 -1.74 -3.29 8.01
CA SER A 87 -1.33 -1.92 7.72
C SER A 87 -0.63 -1.31 8.95
N ALA A 88 0.23 -0.33 8.74
CA ALA A 88 0.93 0.35 9.83
C ALA A 88 0.01 1.24 10.68
N SER A 89 -1.18 1.52 10.19
CA SER A 89 -2.18 2.34 10.89
C SER A 89 -3.59 1.97 10.49
N GLY A 90 -4.54 2.27 11.36
CA GLY A 90 -5.98 2.20 11.07
C GLY A 90 -6.49 3.34 10.17
N CYS A 91 -5.63 4.06 9.44
CA CYS A 91 -6.06 5.10 8.49
C CYS A 91 -5.05 5.38 7.35
N CYS A 92 -5.54 6.08 6.32
CA CYS A 92 -4.97 6.17 4.97
C CYS A 92 -3.54 6.74 4.89
N SER A 93 -3.34 8.07 5.15
CA SER A 93 -2.04 8.74 4.95
C SER A 93 -0.89 8.07 5.70
N PRO A 94 -1.08 7.67 6.99
CA PRO A 94 -0.07 6.95 7.75
C PRO A 94 0.38 5.65 7.08
N THR A 95 -0.58 4.82 6.65
CA THR A 95 -0.28 3.56 5.97
C THR A 95 0.40 3.78 4.63
N ARG A 96 -0.08 4.73 3.82
CA ARG A 96 0.50 5.06 2.50
C ARG A 96 1.93 5.55 2.62
N TYR A 97 2.24 6.37 3.64
CA TYR A 97 3.62 6.76 3.96
C TYR A 97 4.47 5.53 4.26
N SER A 98 3.99 4.68 5.18
CA SER A 98 4.77 3.53 5.66
C SER A 98 5.01 2.50 4.57
N LEU A 99 4.00 2.22 3.73
CA LEU A 99 4.10 1.33 2.57
C LEU A 99 5.15 1.82 1.56
N LEU A 100 5.13 3.12 1.26
CA LEU A 100 6.03 3.69 0.24
C LEU A 100 7.47 3.85 0.71
N THR A 101 7.71 3.98 2.03
CA THR A 101 9.04 4.30 2.57
C THR A 101 9.68 3.18 3.36
N GLY A 102 8.94 2.11 3.71
CA GLY A 102 9.42 1.07 4.61
C GLY A 102 9.70 1.56 6.03
N ARG A 103 9.09 2.68 6.43
CA ARG A 103 9.31 3.35 7.72
C ARG A 103 7.98 3.70 8.37
N TYR A 104 7.82 3.47 9.64
CA TYR A 104 6.60 3.84 10.34
C TYR A 104 6.37 5.36 10.34
N HIS A 105 5.15 5.77 9.99
CA HIS A 105 4.73 7.18 9.92
C HIS A 105 4.82 7.93 11.25
N TRP A 106 4.61 7.25 12.40
CA TRP A 106 4.69 7.87 13.73
C TRP A 106 6.11 8.34 14.12
N ARG A 107 7.13 7.98 13.32
CA ARG A 107 8.47 8.54 13.41
C ARG A 107 8.56 9.95 12.81
N THR A 108 7.53 10.39 12.09
CA THR A 108 7.43 11.70 11.44
C THR A 108 6.56 12.67 12.23
N ARG A 109 6.31 13.85 11.67
CA ARG A 109 5.33 14.83 12.22
C ARG A 109 3.91 14.27 12.35
N LEU A 110 3.55 13.22 11.58
CA LEU A 110 2.22 12.63 11.58
C LEU A 110 2.10 11.56 12.66
N GLN A 111 1.94 11.98 13.91
CA GLN A 111 1.81 11.10 15.07
C GLN A 111 0.35 10.82 15.46
N GLY A 112 -0.58 11.08 14.58
CA GLY A 112 -2.02 10.86 14.71
C GLY A 112 -2.75 11.66 13.65
N GLY A 113 -3.95 11.23 13.27
CA GLY A 113 -4.72 11.81 12.18
C GLY A 113 -4.20 11.42 10.80
N ILE A 114 -4.55 12.23 9.83
CA ILE A 114 -4.20 12.09 8.42
C ILE A 114 -3.64 13.41 7.90
N VAL A 115 -2.97 13.38 6.76
CA VAL A 115 -2.54 14.61 6.08
C VAL A 115 -3.79 15.37 5.62
N GLY A 116 -3.91 16.61 6.05
CA GLY A 116 -5.06 17.45 5.75
C GLY A 116 -5.02 18.05 4.33
N VAL A 117 -6.17 18.55 3.89
CA VAL A 117 -6.26 19.28 2.62
C VAL A 117 -5.32 20.50 2.62
N TRP A 118 -4.63 20.74 1.54
CA TRP A 118 -3.62 21.81 1.37
C TRP A 118 -2.39 21.70 2.29
N GLU A 119 -2.17 20.56 2.94
CA GLU A 119 -0.97 20.35 3.74
C GLU A 119 0.26 20.03 2.88
N LYS A 120 1.42 20.42 3.42
CA LYS A 120 2.72 20.15 2.80
C LYS A 120 3.01 18.64 2.74
N PRO A 121 3.87 18.21 1.79
CA PRO A 121 4.26 16.80 1.64
C PRO A 121 4.74 16.18 2.96
N LEU A 122 4.24 14.99 3.27
CA LEU A 122 4.67 14.22 4.44
C LEU A 122 6.02 13.51 4.18
N ILE A 123 6.20 12.99 2.97
CA ILE A 123 7.47 12.35 2.58
C ILE A 123 8.49 13.46 2.31
N ALA A 124 9.59 13.47 3.06
CA ALA A 124 10.71 14.38 2.81
C ALA A 124 11.30 14.15 1.41
N LYS A 125 11.89 15.20 0.82
CA LYS A 125 12.42 15.14 -0.55
C LYS A 125 13.50 14.06 -0.72
N GLU A 126 14.31 13.89 0.30
CA GLU A 126 15.45 12.98 0.34
C GLU A 126 15.07 11.55 0.74
N ARG A 127 13.85 11.34 1.25
CA ARG A 127 13.40 10.03 1.71
C ARG A 127 13.22 9.08 0.54
N LEU A 128 13.99 7.99 0.55
CA LEU A 128 13.85 6.94 -0.44
C LEU A 128 12.45 6.30 -0.35
N THR A 129 11.83 6.09 -1.51
CA THR A 129 10.56 5.39 -1.66
C THR A 129 10.75 4.14 -2.50
N ILE A 130 9.77 3.22 -2.48
CA ILE A 130 9.80 2.04 -3.36
C ILE A 130 9.92 2.43 -4.85
N ALA A 131 9.30 3.55 -5.24
CA ALA A 131 9.40 4.06 -6.60
C ALA A 131 10.80 4.63 -6.89
N GLY A 132 11.37 5.40 -5.95
CA GLY A 132 12.73 5.91 -6.06
C GLY A 132 13.76 4.79 -6.16
N LEU A 133 13.60 3.75 -5.33
CA LEU A 133 14.45 2.55 -5.37
C LEU A 133 14.34 1.84 -6.73
N ALA A 134 13.13 1.54 -7.18
CA ALA A 134 12.90 0.89 -8.47
C ALA A 134 13.47 1.71 -9.64
N LYS A 135 13.25 3.02 -9.64
CA LYS A 135 13.77 3.94 -10.67
C LYS A 135 15.30 3.95 -10.73
N GLN A 136 15.99 3.96 -9.58
CA GLN A 136 17.45 3.86 -9.50
C GLN A 136 17.98 2.57 -10.14
N HIS A 137 17.15 1.53 -10.21
CA HIS A 137 17.50 0.21 -10.78
C HIS A 137 16.84 -0.04 -12.15
N GLY A 138 16.51 1.02 -12.89
CA GLY A 138 16.12 0.96 -14.30
C GLY A 138 14.65 0.69 -14.56
N TYR A 139 13.80 0.68 -13.54
CA TYR A 139 12.35 0.56 -13.74
C TYR A 139 11.74 1.85 -14.28
N ALA A 140 10.74 1.70 -15.14
CA ALA A 140 9.75 2.75 -15.36
C ALA A 140 8.76 2.74 -14.17
N THR A 141 8.40 3.91 -13.65
CA THR A 141 7.61 4.00 -12.42
C THR A 141 6.38 4.87 -12.61
N ALA A 142 5.22 4.33 -12.28
CA ALA A 142 3.94 5.03 -12.41
C ALA A 142 3.11 4.93 -11.12
N CYS A 143 2.45 6.03 -10.77
CA CYS A 143 1.42 6.07 -9.73
C CYS A 143 0.08 6.47 -10.37
N VAL A 144 -0.95 5.64 -10.19
CA VAL A 144 -2.30 5.92 -10.70
C VAL A 144 -3.31 5.77 -9.57
N GLY A 145 -3.91 6.87 -9.10
CA GLY A 145 -4.90 6.82 -8.03
C GLY A 145 -4.78 7.91 -6.98
N LYS A 146 -5.23 7.59 -5.74
CA LYS A 146 -5.24 8.48 -4.58
C LYS A 146 -3.84 8.67 -4.01
N TRP A 147 -3.39 9.93 -3.86
CA TRP A 147 -2.10 10.23 -3.25
C TRP A 147 -2.17 10.34 -1.72
N HIS A 148 -2.87 11.31 -1.22
CA HIS A 148 -3.13 11.59 0.20
C HIS A 148 -1.88 11.68 1.10
N LEU A 149 -0.77 12.18 0.56
CA LEU A 149 0.48 12.38 1.29
C LEU A 149 0.97 13.84 1.27
N GLY A 150 0.06 14.74 0.88
CA GLY A 150 0.30 16.17 0.82
C GLY A 150 1.03 16.62 -0.44
N TRP A 151 0.84 17.91 -0.72
CA TRP A 151 1.39 18.61 -1.88
C TRP A 151 1.87 20.00 -1.47
N ASP A 152 2.81 20.55 -2.19
CA ASP A 152 3.13 21.96 -2.10
C ASP A 152 2.38 22.75 -3.18
N TRP A 153 1.18 23.18 -2.85
CA TRP A 153 0.30 23.94 -3.74
C TRP A 153 0.78 25.37 -4.00
N SER A 154 1.84 25.81 -3.31
CA SER A 154 2.34 27.19 -3.39
C SER A 154 1.26 28.25 -3.12
N ILE A 155 0.36 27.98 -2.15
CA ILE A 155 -0.76 28.82 -1.77
C ILE A 155 -0.28 29.81 -0.70
N SER A 156 -0.40 31.11 -0.96
CA SER A 156 -0.16 32.17 0.03
C SER A 156 -1.23 32.19 1.12
N GLU A 157 -0.95 32.85 2.26
CA GLU A 157 -1.94 32.96 3.35
C GLU A 157 -3.18 33.76 2.92
N GLN A 158 -3.02 34.74 2.05
CA GLN A 158 -4.14 35.50 1.49
C GLN A 158 -5.03 34.63 0.60
N GLU A 159 -4.43 33.86 -0.32
CA GLU A 159 -5.16 32.94 -1.20
C GLU A 159 -5.85 31.82 -0.42
N ARG A 160 -5.23 31.37 0.67
CA ARG A 160 -5.80 30.34 1.56
C ARG A 160 -7.15 30.78 2.14
N GLN A 161 -7.42 32.07 2.28
CA GLN A 161 -8.72 32.56 2.73
C GLN A 161 -9.83 32.24 1.71
N SER A 162 -9.52 32.22 0.41
CA SER A 162 -10.49 31.84 -0.62
C SER A 162 -10.87 30.36 -0.58
N LEU A 163 -10.02 29.54 0.04
CA LEU A 163 -10.20 28.10 0.20
C LEU A 163 -10.80 27.71 1.57
N LYS A 164 -10.92 28.68 2.50
CA LYS A 164 -11.55 28.49 3.82
C LYS A 164 -13.07 28.74 3.73
N ASN A 165 -13.82 28.18 4.67
CA ASN A 165 -15.25 28.46 4.89
C ASN A 165 -16.22 27.92 3.82
N PHE A 166 -15.81 26.98 2.99
CA PHE A 166 -16.79 26.12 2.36
C PHE A 166 -17.24 25.12 3.41
N GLY A 167 -18.56 25.03 3.59
CA GLY A 167 -19.19 24.33 4.66
C GLY A 167 -18.40 23.13 5.10
N GLY A 168 -18.14 23.04 6.39
CA GLY A 168 -17.42 21.92 6.96
C GLY A 168 -18.01 20.62 6.45
N GLN A 169 -17.48 19.54 6.88
CA GLN A 169 -17.90 18.18 6.55
C GLN A 169 -19.38 18.14 6.15
N ALA A 170 -19.71 17.59 5.00
CA ALA A 170 -21.10 17.39 4.59
C ALA A 170 -21.79 16.49 5.62
N GLY A 171 -22.42 17.08 6.63
CA GLY A 171 -23.00 16.42 7.78
C GLY A 171 -22.57 16.98 9.15
N GLY A 172 -21.52 17.78 9.24
CA GLY A 172 -21.03 18.38 10.48
C GLY A 172 -21.12 19.90 10.47
N GLY A 173 -22.20 20.48 11.00
CA GLY A 173 -22.28 21.83 11.58
C GLY A 173 -21.83 23.08 10.81
N GLY A 174 -21.26 22.97 9.64
CA GLY A 174 -20.86 24.08 8.81
C GLY A 174 -21.99 24.55 7.89
N LYS A 175 -22.08 25.86 7.63
CA LYS A 175 -23.04 26.38 6.65
C LYS A 175 -22.64 25.88 5.26
N VAL A 176 -23.43 24.99 4.69
CA VAL A 176 -23.34 24.58 3.29
C VAL A 176 -23.51 25.83 2.42
N LYS A 177 -22.54 26.09 1.54
CA LYS A 177 -22.66 27.16 0.55
C LYS A 177 -23.17 26.58 -0.76
N THR A 178 -23.96 27.38 -1.46
CA THR A 178 -24.52 27.00 -2.76
C THR A 178 -23.60 27.40 -3.90
N GLU A 179 -22.86 28.50 -3.76
CA GLU A 179 -22.01 29.06 -4.80
C GLU A 179 -20.73 29.67 -4.20
N ALA A 180 -19.68 29.74 -4.99
CA ALA A 180 -18.50 30.54 -4.72
C ALA A 180 -18.70 31.97 -5.21
N THR A 181 -18.04 32.95 -4.57
CA THR A 181 -18.03 34.33 -5.08
C THR A 181 -17.14 34.44 -6.33
N LYS A 182 -17.36 35.48 -7.14
CA LYS A 182 -16.53 35.72 -8.33
C LYS A 182 -15.05 35.85 -7.96
N GLU A 183 -14.76 36.55 -6.87
CA GLU A 183 -13.41 36.78 -6.37
C GLU A 183 -12.75 35.46 -5.96
N GLN A 184 -13.49 34.56 -5.30
CA GLN A 184 -12.98 33.22 -4.96
C GLN A 184 -12.64 32.43 -6.22
N VAL A 185 -13.51 32.44 -7.22
CA VAL A 185 -13.29 31.71 -8.49
C VAL A 185 -12.06 32.22 -9.24
N GLU A 186 -11.81 33.54 -9.27
CA GLU A 186 -10.60 34.08 -9.91
C GLU A 186 -9.33 33.65 -9.18
N VAL A 187 -9.32 33.67 -7.84
CA VAL A 187 -8.18 33.17 -7.05
C VAL A 187 -7.97 31.67 -7.27
N TRP A 188 -9.04 30.87 -7.37
CA TRP A 188 -8.93 29.45 -7.65
C TRP A 188 -8.32 29.18 -9.04
N LYS A 189 -8.75 29.92 -10.06
CA LYS A 189 -8.18 29.81 -11.41
C LYS A 189 -6.67 30.08 -11.39
N GLU A 190 -6.24 31.04 -10.62
CA GLU A 190 -4.82 31.34 -10.46
C GLU A 190 -4.07 30.21 -9.74
N ILE A 191 -4.56 29.76 -8.58
CA ILE A 191 -3.95 28.66 -7.80
C ILE A 191 -3.80 27.39 -8.65
N PHE A 192 -4.90 26.94 -9.29
CA PHE A 192 -4.94 25.65 -9.98
C PHE A 192 -4.35 25.68 -11.40
N SER A 193 -3.94 26.84 -11.91
CA SER A 193 -3.12 26.94 -13.12
C SER A 193 -1.64 26.70 -12.87
N ARG A 194 -1.19 26.79 -11.60
CA ARG A 194 0.23 26.63 -11.21
C ARG A 194 0.68 25.18 -11.26
N THR A 195 1.99 25.00 -11.36
CA THR A 195 2.65 23.71 -11.13
C THR A 195 2.62 23.39 -9.64
N ILE A 196 2.29 22.15 -9.31
CA ILE A 196 2.17 21.64 -7.93
C ILE A 196 3.47 20.90 -7.59
N GLN A 197 4.11 21.23 -6.47
CA GLN A 197 5.36 20.60 -6.05
C GLN A 197 5.11 19.47 -5.03
N GLY A 198 6.10 18.62 -4.84
CA GLY A 198 6.13 17.67 -3.72
C GLY A 198 5.22 16.45 -3.87
N GLY A 199 4.54 16.28 -5.00
CA GLY A 199 3.71 15.11 -5.29
C GLY A 199 4.50 13.86 -5.73
N PRO A 200 3.81 12.84 -6.27
CA PRO A 200 4.40 11.55 -6.65
C PRO A 200 5.64 11.66 -7.53
N THR A 201 5.61 12.53 -8.55
CA THR A 201 6.74 12.71 -9.47
C THR A 201 8.00 13.26 -8.80
N SER A 202 7.86 13.94 -7.66
CA SER A 202 8.97 14.36 -6.80
C SER A 202 9.40 13.27 -5.81
N ARG A 203 8.76 12.11 -5.83
CA ARG A 203 8.97 10.98 -4.88
C ARG A 203 9.28 9.68 -5.59
N GLY A 204 9.91 9.77 -6.77
CA GLY A 204 10.45 8.64 -7.52
C GLY A 204 9.57 8.10 -8.63
N PHE A 205 8.32 8.53 -8.76
CA PHE A 205 7.48 8.14 -9.89
C PHE A 205 7.81 8.97 -11.15
N ASP A 206 7.88 8.31 -12.31
CA ASP A 206 8.05 9.01 -13.60
C ASP A 206 6.76 9.70 -14.02
N THR A 207 5.62 9.07 -13.73
CA THR A 207 4.29 9.60 -14.08
C THR A 207 3.31 9.44 -12.93
N TYR A 208 2.36 10.36 -12.88
CA TYR A 208 1.22 10.32 -11.97
C TYR A 208 -0.08 10.68 -12.68
N PHE A 209 -1.16 9.98 -12.35
CA PHE A 209 -2.51 10.38 -12.68
C PHE A 209 -3.47 9.96 -11.56
N GLY A 210 -4.25 10.90 -11.04
CA GLY A 210 -5.20 10.56 -9.99
C GLY A 210 -5.79 11.78 -9.29
N THR A 211 -6.27 11.56 -8.07
CA THR A 211 -6.77 12.62 -7.19
C THR A 211 -5.93 12.65 -5.92
N ASP A 212 -5.88 13.79 -5.22
CA ASP A 212 -5.28 13.79 -3.87
C ASP A 212 -6.13 12.92 -2.94
N VAL A 213 -7.39 13.34 -2.71
CA VAL A 213 -8.39 12.58 -1.94
C VAL A 213 -9.72 12.68 -2.68
N PRO A 214 -10.46 11.58 -2.94
CA PRO A 214 -11.63 11.61 -3.81
C PRO A 214 -12.79 12.46 -3.28
N ASN A 215 -12.85 12.69 -1.97
CA ASN A 215 -13.91 13.44 -1.28
C ASN A 215 -13.44 14.78 -0.69
N TRP A 216 -12.26 15.27 -1.11
CA TRP A 216 -11.71 16.55 -0.73
C TRP A 216 -11.30 17.40 -1.95
N PRO A 217 -11.38 18.74 -1.87
CA PRO A 217 -10.93 19.60 -2.95
C PRO A 217 -9.39 19.55 -3.12
N PRO A 218 -8.88 19.83 -4.33
CA PRO A 218 -9.63 20.20 -5.51
C PRO A 218 -10.26 18.98 -6.18
N TYR A 219 -11.48 19.12 -6.62
CA TYR A 219 -12.20 18.09 -7.35
C TYR A 219 -11.83 18.13 -8.83
N CYS A 220 -10.69 17.58 -9.14
CA CYS A 220 -10.13 17.39 -10.48
C CYS A 220 -9.16 16.22 -10.46
N PHE A 221 -8.81 15.69 -11.62
CA PHE A 221 -7.61 14.87 -11.73
C PHE A 221 -6.36 15.75 -11.70
N ILE A 222 -5.28 15.16 -11.23
CA ILE A 222 -3.94 15.74 -11.31
C ILE A 222 -3.12 14.80 -12.20
N GLU A 223 -2.48 15.36 -13.21
CA GLU A 223 -1.54 14.63 -14.06
C GLU A 223 -0.14 15.18 -13.82
N ASN A 224 0.75 14.32 -13.34
CA ASN A 224 2.10 14.65 -12.90
C ASN A 224 2.12 15.73 -11.82
N ASP A 225 2.22 16.98 -12.22
CA ASP A 225 2.36 18.15 -11.34
C ASP A 225 1.35 19.27 -11.67
N ARG A 226 0.24 18.94 -12.38
CA ARG A 226 -0.78 19.91 -12.81
C ARG A 226 -2.19 19.35 -12.68
N CYS A 227 -3.12 20.24 -12.35
CA CYS A 227 -4.55 19.92 -12.47
C CYS A 227 -4.92 19.68 -13.93
N VAL A 228 -5.69 18.63 -14.16
CA VAL A 228 -6.32 18.38 -15.47
C VAL A 228 -7.59 19.22 -15.55
N GLY A 229 -7.48 20.36 -16.20
CA GLY A 229 -8.48 21.43 -16.17
C GLY A 229 -8.35 22.28 -14.89
N ILE A 230 -9.12 23.36 -14.84
CA ILE A 230 -9.05 24.34 -13.75
C ILE A 230 -10.33 24.30 -12.92
N PRO A 231 -10.26 23.88 -11.63
CA PRO A 231 -11.37 23.96 -10.69
C PRO A 231 -11.88 25.40 -10.58
N SER A 232 -13.10 25.65 -11.01
CA SER A 232 -13.67 27.00 -11.13
C SER A 232 -15.12 27.11 -10.66
N VAL A 233 -15.67 26.02 -10.11
CA VAL A 233 -16.99 26.01 -9.48
C VAL A 233 -16.90 25.42 -8.08
N LEU A 234 -17.89 25.70 -7.22
CA LEU A 234 -18.02 25.01 -5.94
C LEU A 234 -18.75 23.69 -6.14
N LEU A 235 -18.16 22.59 -5.70
CA LEU A 235 -18.84 21.29 -5.75
C LEU A 235 -20.14 21.35 -4.91
N PRO A 236 -21.31 20.98 -5.48
CA PRO A 236 -22.56 20.95 -4.72
C PRO A 236 -22.48 19.97 -3.54
N ALA A 237 -22.97 20.36 -2.36
CA ALA A 237 -22.99 19.49 -1.19
C ALA A 237 -23.77 18.19 -1.42
N SER A 238 -24.78 18.20 -2.30
CA SER A 238 -25.54 17.02 -2.70
C SER A 238 -24.68 15.93 -3.37
N ALA A 239 -23.63 16.32 -4.09
CA ALA A 239 -22.69 15.39 -4.72
C ALA A 239 -21.91 14.56 -3.68
N LEU A 240 -21.71 15.09 -2.47
CA LEU A 240 -20.99 14.45 -1.37
C LEU A 240 -21.85 13.48 -0.56
N LYS A 241 -23.12 13.30 -0.93
CA LYS A 241 -24.04 12.29 -0.36
C LYS A 241 -24.12 12.30 1.18
N LYS A 242 -24.05 13.50 1.80
CA LYS A 242 -24.05 13.72 3.26
C LYS A 242 -22.90 13.02 4.02
N ASN A 243 -21.82 12.65 3.36
CA ASN A 243 -20.70 12.01 4.02
C ASN A 243 -19.95 12.98 4.94
N GLN A 244 -19.82 12.60 6.21
CA GLN A 244 -19.20 13.42 7.26
C GLN A 244 -17.70 13.69 7.02
N ALA A 245 -16.99 12.81 6.31
CA ALA A 245 -15.58 12.96 6.01
C ALA A 245 -15.30 13.81 4.75
N SER A 246 -16.35 14.28 4.07
CA SER A 246 -16.23 15.03 2.80
C SER A 246 -16.25 16.54 3.02
N LEU A 247 -15.50 17.26 2.19
CA LEU A 247 -15.39 18.71 2.24
C LEU A 247 -15.85 19.34 0.93
N GLN A 248 -16.71 20.37 0.99
CA GLN A 248 -16.98 21.20 -0.19
C GLN A 248 -15.71 21.97 -0.60
N GLY A 249 -15.60 22.32 -1.86
CA GLY A 249 -14.52 23.17 -2.34
C GLY A 249 -14.46 23.25 -3.86
N PRO A 250 -13.36 23.82 -4.37
CA PRO A 250 -13.13 23.99 -5.81
C PRO A 250 -13.26 22.70 -6.59
N ALA A 251 -14.01 22.73 -7.68
CA ALA A 251 -14.25 21.60 -8.56
C ALA A 251 -14.21 22.02 -10.04
N LEU A 252 -13.95 21.06 -10.89
CA LEU A 252 -14.25 21.20 -12.33
C LEU A 252 -15.76 21.30 -12.53
N PRO A 253 -16.22 22.10 -13.51
CA PRO A 253 -17.58 21.99 -13.98
C PRO A 253 -17.92 20.54 -14.35
N GLN A 254 -19.11 20.07 -13.91
CA GLN A 254 -19.58 18.70 -14.20
C GLN A 254 -18.69 17.57 -13.62
N TRP A 255 -17.97 17.82 -12.52
CA TRP A 255 -17.22 16.77 -11.84
C TRP A 255 -18.17 15.71 -11.26
N GLU A 256 -17.91 14.45 -11.62
CA GLU A 256 -18.68 13.29 -11.15
C GLU A 256 -17.77 12.35 -10.36
N LEU A 257 -18.19 12.02 -9.13
CA LEU A 257 -17.39 11.15 -8.23
C LEU A 257 -17.35 9.70 -8.71
N ASP A 258 -18.41 9.23 -9.35
CA ASP A 258 -18.52 7.87 -9.89
C ASP A 258 -17.72 7.64 -11.18
N ALA A 259 -17.24 8.72 -11.81
CA ALA A 259 -16.32 8.65 -12.94
C ALA A 259 -14.85 8.43 -12.52
N ILE A 260 -14.50 8.63 -11.24
CA ILE A 260 -13.10 8.56 -10.78
C ILE A 260 -12.54 7.15 -10.96
N LEU A 261 -13.19 6.14 -10.38
CA LEU A 261 -12.68 4.76 -10.39
C LEU A 261 -12.53 4.18 -11.80
N PRO A 262 -13.49 4.35 -12.72
CA PRO A 262 -13.31 3.96 -14.13
C PRO A 262 -12.12 4.63 -14.80
N ALA A 263 -11.92 5.94 -14.61
CA ALA A 263 -10.81 6.68 -15.20
C ALA A 263 -9.44 6.20 -14.69
N LEU A 264 -9.34 5.84 -13.40
CA LEU A 264 -8.13 5.24 -12.83
C LEU A 264 -7.85 3.88 -13.46
N ALA A 265 -8.87 3.04 -13.63
CA ALA A 265 -8.73 1.74 -14.27
C ALA A 265 -8.26 1.85 -15.73
N ASP A 266 -8.86 2.77 -16.50
CA ASP A 266 -8.47 3.03 -17.90
C ASP A 266 -7.00 3.48 -18.00
N ARG A 267 -6.59 4.39 -17.14
CA ARG A 267 -5.20 4.89 -17.09
C ARG A 267 -4.23 3.78 -16.70
N ALA A 268 -4.55 2.98 -15.68
CA ALA A 268 -3.68 1.90 -15.22
C ALA A 268 -3.51 0.82 -16.31
N CYS A 269 -4.58 0.41 -16.98
CA CYS A 269 -4.52 -0.51 -18.12
C CYS A 269 -3.67 0.07 -19.26
N SER A 270 -3.82 1.37 -19.56
CA SER A 270 -3.01 2.06 -20.56
C SER A 270 -1.52 2.06 -20.21
N VAL A 271 -1.17 2.34 -18.93
CA VAL A 271 0.21 2.31 -18.43
C VAL A 271 0.81 0.91 -18.60
N ILE A 272 0.09 -0.16 -18.21
CA ILE A 272 0.55 -1.54 -18.37
C ILE A 272 0.84 -1.85 -19.83
N LYS A 273 -0.10 -1.54 -20.73
CA LYS A 273 0.03 -1.81 -22.18
C LYS A 273 1.20 -1.03 -22.80
N GLN A 274 1.39 0.22 -22.42
CA GLN A 274 2.50 1.05 -22.90
C GLN A 274 3.85 0.56 -22.38
N GLN A 275 3.95 0.27 -21.07
CA GLN A 275 5.22 -0.17 -20.48
C GLN A 275 5.63 -1.57 -20.98
N ALA A 276 4.70 -2.47 -21.21
CA ALA A 276 4.98 -3.79 -21.78
C ALA A 276 5.61 -3.73 -23.18
N GLN A 277 5.44 -2.63 -23.93
CA GLN A 277 6.08 -2.42 -25.23
C GLN A 277 7.52 -1.95 -25.09
N THR A 278 7.90 -1.49 -23.90
CA THR A 278 9.26 -1.05 -23.63
C THR A 278 10.09 -2.18 -23.08
N GLN A 279 11.11 -2.65 -23.36
CA GLN A 279 11.85 -3.77 -22.76
C GLN A 279 12.34 -3.49 -21.31
N LYS A 280 11.78 -2.48 -20.64
CA LYS A 280 12.11 -2.11 -19.27
C LYS A 280 11.10 -2.71 -18.30
N PRO A 281 11.54 -3.21 -17.14
CA PRO A 281 10.61 -3.56 -16.08
C PRO A 281 9.88 -2.31 -15.59
N PHE A 282 8.65 -2.48 -15.09
CA PHE A 282 7.90 -1.34 -14.55
C PHE A 282 7.39 -1.61 -13.14
N LEU A 283 7.25 -0.54 -12.37
CA LEU A 283 6.53 -0.52 -11.10
C LEU A 283 5.30 0.37 -11.26
N LEU A 284 4.12 -0.23 -11.11
CA LEU A 284 2.84 0.47 -11.04
C LEU A 284 2.32 0.42 -9.59
N TYR A 285 2.24 1.56 -8.93
CA TYR A 285 1.50 1.74 -7.69
C TYR A 285 0.10 2.26 -8.03
N LEU A 286 -0.92 1.45 -7.72
CA LEU A 286 -2.32 1.70 -8.03
C LEU A 286 -3.13 1.83 -6.72
N PRO A 287 -3.03 2.97 -6.02
CA PRO A 287 -3.86 3.26 -4.85
C PRO A 287 -5.26 3.69 -5.32
N LEU A 288 -6.21 2.76 -5.26
CA LEU A 288 -7.60 3.00 -5.63
C LEU A 288 -8.25 4.02 -4.69
N THR A 289 -9.38 4.56 -5.11
CA THR A 289 -10.23 5.46 -4.31
C THR A 289 -11.43 4.73 -3.71
N SER A 290 -11.51 3.42 -3.90
CA SER A 290 -12.66 2.59 -3.54
C SER A 290 -12.25 1.44 -2.61
N PRO A 291 -13.18 0.99 -1.77
CA PRO A 291 -14.58 1.40 -1.60
C PRO A 291 -14.79 2.55 -0.59
N HIS A 292 -13.84 3.49 -0.46
CA HIS A 292 -13.93 4.66 0.43
C HIS A 292 -15.15 5.53 0.13
N THR A 293 -15.70 6.13 1.15
CA THR A 293 -16.82 7.09 1.04
C THR A 293 -16.38 8.43 0.40
N PRO A 294 -17.30 9.14 -0.32
CA PRO A 294 -18.71 8.81 -0.60
C PRO A 294 -18.81 7.56 -1.47
N ILE A 295 -19.81 6.72 -1.18
CA ILE A 295 -20.04 5.52 -1.99
C ILE A 295 -20.54 5.95 -3.37
N ALA A 296 -19.62 6.08 -4.31
CA ALA A 296 -19.82 6.62 -5.65
C ALA A 296 -19.76 5.51 -6.70
N VAL A 297 -20.76 4.63 -6.65
CA VAL A 297 -20.88 3.47 -7.54
C VAL A 297 -21.32 3.92 -8.92
N SER A 298 -20.61 3.49 -9.98
CA SER A 298 -21.01 3.73 -11.37
C SER A 298 -22.37 3.09 -11.68
N LYS A 299 -23.12 3.69 -12.59
CA LYS A 299 -24.52 3.26 -12.93
C LYS A 299 -24.63 1.77 -13.25
N GLU A 300 -23.64 1.21 -13.92
CA GLU A 300 -23.59 -0.20 -14.30
C GLU A 300 -23.47 -1.17 -13.11
N TRP A 301 -22.96 -0.69 -11.98
CA TRP A 301 -22.74 -1.49 -10.76
C TRP A 301 -23.80 -1.27 -9.69
N GLN A 302 -24.65 -0.24 -9.82
CA GLN A 302 -25.69 0.06 -8.85
C GLN A 302 -26.72 -1.07 -8.80
N GLY A 303 -27.03 -1.58 -7.59
CA GLY A 303 -27.99 -2.67 -7.35
C GLY A 303 -27.53 -4.04 -7.85
N LYS A 304 -26.23 -4.27 -8.05
CA LYS A 304 -25.70 -5.58 -8.48
C LYS A 304 -25.46 -6.55 -7.34
N SER A 305 -25.26 -6.04 -6.14
CA SER A 305 -25.05 -6.88 -4.95
C SER A 305 -26.33 -7.58 -4.53
N SER A 306 -26.24 -8.89 -4.27
CA SER A 306 -27.36 -9.70 -3.74
C SER A 306 -27.81 -9.29 -2.32
N ILE A 307 -26.97 -8.54 -1.60
CA ILE A 307 -27.32 -8.01 -0.27
C ILE A 307 -27.93 -6.60 -0.36
N GLU A 308 -28.16 -6.07 -1.55
CA GLU A 308 -28.83 -4.78 -1.78
C GLU A 308 -28.27 -3.64 -0.92
N HIS A 309 -26.95 -3.46 -0.94
CA HIS A 309 -26.27 -2.43 -0.18
C HIS A 309 -25.26 -1.68 -1.07
N PRO A 310 -25.29 -0.33 -1.12
CA PRO A 310 -24.41 0.44 -2.03
C PRO A 310 -22.91 0.21 -1.81
N TYR A 311 -22.50 -0.02 -0.56
CA TYR A 311 -21.12 -0.38 -0.27
C TYR A 311 -20.72 -1.70 -0.92
N ALA A 312 -21.60 -2.70 -0.88
CA ALA A 312 -21.34 -3.98 -1.51
C ALA A 312 -21.21 -3.87 -3.04
N ASP A 313 -22.06 -3.06 -3.66
CA ASP A 313 -21.93 -2.74 -5.09
C ASP A 313 -20.57 -2.11 -5.39
N PHE A 314 -20.07 -1.23 -4.50
CA PHE A 314 -18.79 -0.55 -4.67
C PHE A 314 -17.60 -1.50 -4.47
N VAL A 315 -17.68 -2.46 -3.53
CA VAL A 315 -16.70 -3.54 -3.40
C VAL A 315 -16.66 -4.40 -4.66
N MET A 316 -17.82 -4.78 -5.21
CA MET A 316 -17.89 -5.53 -6.47
C MET A 316 -17.30 -4.75 -7.65
N GLN A 317 -17.53 -3.44 -7.74
CA GLN A 317 -16.92 -2.59 -8.75
C GLN A 317 -15.39 -2.50 -8.55
N THR A 318 -14.92 -2.44 -7.30
CA THR A 318 -13.48 -2.47 -6.96
C THR A 318 -12.84 -3.77 -7.44
N ASP A 319 -13.49 -4.90 -7.17
CA ASP A 319 -13.07 -6.22 -7.65
C ASP A 319 -13.00 -6.29 -9.18
N ALA A 320 -13.99 -5.74 -9.87
CA ALA A 320 -13.99 -5.69 -11.33
C ALA A 320 -12.84 -4.85 -11.90
N VAL A 321 -12.44 -3.77 -11.22
CA VAL A 321 -11.24 -3.00 -11.59
C VAL A 321 -9.99 -3.86 -11.45
N VAL A 322 -9.87 -4.65 -10.37
CA VAL A 322 -8.76 -5.61 -10.22
C VAL A 322 -8.74 -6.58 -11.40
N GLY A 323 -9.90 -7.10 -11.81
CA GLY A 323 -10.03 -7.96 -13.00
C GLY A 323 -9.48 -7.30 -14.27
N ARG A 324 -9.86 -6.06 -14.55
CA ARG A 324 -9.35 -5.30 -15.70
C ARG A 324 -7.82 -5.15 -15.70
N ILE A 325 -7.21 -4.97 -14.51
CA ILE A 325 -5.76 -4.89 -14.38
C ILE A 325 -5.10 -6.23 -14.68
N LEU A 326 -5.65 -7.33 -14.16
CA LEU A 326 -5.16 -8.69 -14.44
C LEU A 326 -5.26 -9.01 -15.95
N ASP A 327 -6.38 -8.68 -16.56
CA ASP A 327 -6.59 -8.88 -17.98
C ASP A 327 -5.61 -8.05 -18.84
N ALA A 328 -5.36 -6.78 -18.46
CA ALA A 328 -4.36 -5.95 -19.12
C ALA A 328 -2.93 -6.53 -19.02
N ILE A 329 -2.56 -7.14 -17.89
CA ILE A 329 -1.27 -7.82 -17.70
C ILE A 329 -1.19 -9.07 -18.61
N GLU A 330 -2.26 -9.83 -18.70
CA GLU A 330 -2.35 -11.05 -19.53
C GLU A 330 -2.34 -10.70 -21.04
N GLU A 331 -3.15 -9.74 -21.47
CA GLU A 331 -3.19 -9.22 -22.86
C GLU A 331 -1.83 -8.67 -23.30
N ALA A 332 -1.13 -7.99 -22.40
CA ALA A 332 0.22 -7.48 -22.64
C ALA A 332 1.30 -8.57 -22.65
N LYS A 333 0.95 -9.84 -22.34
CA LYS A 333 1.84 -11.01 -22.30
C LYS A 333 3.02 -10.86 -21.34
N VAL A 334 2.81 -10.18 -20.23
CA VAL A 334 3.83 -9.98 -19.20
C VAL A 334 3.49 -10.70 -17.87
N ALA A 335 2.41 -11.48 -17.84
CA ALA A 335 1.87 -12.09 -16.62
C ALA A 335 2.90 -13.00 -15.91
N ASP A 336 3.67 -13.80 -16.65
CA ASP A 336 4.66 -14.75 -16.09
C ASP A 336 5.84 -14.05 -15.42
N ASN A 337 6.11 -12.79 -15.76
CA ASN A 337 7.18 -11.99 -15.18
C ASN A 337 6.64 -10.74 -14.45
N THR A 338 5.47 -10.86 -13.83
CA THR A 338 4.85 -9.77 -13.07
C THR A 338 4.48 -10.21 -11.66
N ILE A 339 4.94 -9.46 -10.67
CA ILE A 339 4.49 -9.56 -9.28
C ILE A 339 3.24 -8.70 -9.15
N VAL A 340 2.12 -9.29 -8.76
CA VAL A 340 0.89 -8.58 -8.43
C VAL A 340 0.66 -8.68 -6.93
N ILE A 341 0.58 -7.55 -6.26
CA ILE A 341 0.30 -7.43 -4.82
C ILE A 341 -1.04 -6.71 -4.68
N PHE A 342 -1.96 -7.30 -3.94
CA PHE A 342 -3.25 -6.69 -3.57
C PHE A 342 -3.32 -6.55 -2.06
N THR A 343 -3.69 -5.36 -1.57
CA THR A 343 -3.93 -5.10 -0.14
C THR A 343 -4.85 -3.90 0.06
N SER A 344 -5.15 -3.55 1.31
CA SER A 344 -5.90 -2.35 1.70
C SER A 344 -5.05 -1.44 2.60
N ASP A 345 -5.37 -0.15 2.63
CA ASP A 345 -4.66 0.81 3.49
C ASP A 345 -5.11 0.77 4.96
N ASN A 346 -6.31 0.32 5.24
CA ASN A 346 -6.87 0.05 6.57
C ASN A 346 -8.16 -0.79 6.44
N GLY A 347 -8.75 -1.17 7.57
CA GLY A 347 -10.03 -1.84 7.59
C GLY A 347 -11.19 -0.97 7.13
N CYS A 348 -12.38 -1.55 6.95
CA CYS A 348 -13.57 -0.84 6.51
C CYS A 348 -14.00 0.24 7.51
N ALA A 349 -14.65 1.29 7.01
CA ALA A 349 -15.14 2.37 7.86
C ALA A 349 -16.47 2.00 8.55
N SER A 350 -16.58 2.24 9.85
CA SER A 350 -17.80 1.92 10.61
C SER A 350 -19.08 2.63 10.11
N TYR A 351 -18.91 3.78 9.47
CA TYR A 351 -20.01 4.63 8.99
C TYR A 351 -20.51 4.28 7.56
N ILE A 352 -20.06 3.18 6.97
CA ILE A 352 -20.58 2.68 5.68
C ILE A 352 -21.94 1.99 5.79
N GLY A 353 -22.52 1.87 6.98
CA GLY A 353 -23.73 1.06 7.24
C GLY A 353 -23.40 -0.35 7.70
N VAL A 354 -22.33 -0.52 8.48
CA VAL A 354 -21.86 -1.84 8.95
C VAL A 354 -22.97 -2.63 9.63
N LYS A 355 -23.77 -2.01 10.51
CA LYS A 355 -24.90 -2.70 11.18
C LYS A 355 -25.93 -3.28 10.20
N GLU A 356 -26.15 -2.59 9.08
CA GLU A 356 -27.05 -3.07 8.03
C GLU A 356 -26.44 -4.25 7.27
N LEU A 357 -25.14 -4.18 6.98
CA LEU A 357 -24.39 -5.26 6.35
C LEU A 357 -24.39 -6.53 7.23
N GLU A 358 -24.10 -6.37 8.53
CA GLU A 358 -24.09 -7.48 9.49
C GLU A 358 -25.47 -8.09 9.67
N ALA A 359 -26.53 -7.28 9.71
CA ALA A 359 -27.91 -7.76 9.75
C ALA A 359 -28.28 -8.58 8.49
N LYS A 360 -27.63 -8.32 7.37
CA LYS A 360 -27.73 -9.09 6.12
C LYS A 360 -26.74 -10.25 6.04
N GLY A 361 -25.99 -10.51 7.11
CA GLY A 361 -25.05 -11.62 7.25
C GLY A 361 -23.70 -11.42 6.58
N HIS A 362 -23.34 -10.17 6.27
CA HIS A 362 -22.01 -9.80 5.79
C HIS A 362 -21.25 -9.03 6.86
N PHE A 363 -20.08 -9.53 7.26
CA PHE A 363 -19.23 -8.96 8.29
C PHE A 363 -17.95 -8.38 7.67
N PRO A 364 -17.89 -7.06 7.44
CA PRO A 364 -16.75 -6.44 6.74
C PRO A 364 -15.38 -6.64 7.41
N SER A 365 -15.35 -6.72 8.76
CA SER A 365 -14.13 -7.05 9.50
C SER A 365 -13.92 -8.57 9.69
N GLY A 366 -14.87 -9.42 9.25
CA GLY A 366 -14.85 -10.84 9.54
C GLY A 366 -14.90 -11.12 11.05
N PRO A 367 -13.99 -11.95 11.59
CA PRO A 367 -13.95 -12.26 13.02
C PRO A 367 -13.23 -11.20 13.87
N LEU A 368 -12.72 -10.12 13.25
CA LEU A 368 -11.86 -9.14 13.90
C LEU A 368 -12.66 -8.06 14.62
N HIS A 369 -12.15 -7.60 15.77
CA HIS A 369 -12.73 -6.50 16.51
C HIS A 369 -12.39 -5.15 15.91
N GLY A 370 -13.36 -4.24 15.89
CA GLY A 370 -13.17 -2.85 15.48
C GLY A 370 -13.18 -2.64 13.95
N TYR A 371 -12.90 -1.41 13.59
CA TYR A 371 -13.01 -0.89 12.22
C TYR A 371 -11.92 0.16 11.97
N LYS A 372 -11.90 0.76 10.78
CA LYS A 372 -11.08 1.93 10.46
C LYS A 372 -10.99 2.89 11.65
N ALA A 373 -9.82 3.44 11.87
CA ALA A 373 -9.43 4.35 12.94
C ALA A 373 -9.11 3.68 14.29
N ASP A 374 -9.45 2.43 14.52
CA ASP A 374 -9.16 1.73 15.76
C ASP A 374 -7.73 1.15 15.81
N ALA A 375 -7.25 0.88 17.02
CA ALA A 375 -6.03 0.13 17.27
C ALA A 375 -6.29 -1.39 17.37
N TRP A 376 -7.54 -1.82 17.33
CA TRP A 376 -7.95 -3.22 17.25
C TRP A 376 -7.72 -3.81 15.87
N GLU A 377 -7.68 -5.14 15.79
CA GLU A 377 -7.34 -5.89 14.58
C GLU A 377 -8.16 -5.45 13.36
N GLY A 378 -9.47 -5.25 13.50
CA GLY A 378 -10.35 -4.81 12.41
C GLY A 378 -10.02 -3.42 11.85
N GLY A 379 -9.23 -2.62 12.56
CA GLY A 379 -8.78 -1.33 12.08
C GLY A 379 -7.58 -1.41 11.12
N HIS A 380 -6.72 -2.42 11.27
CA HIS A 380 -5.44 -2.48 10.57
C HIS A 380 -5.03 -3.86 10.04
N ARG A 381 -5.74 -4.94 10.39
CA ARG A 381 -5.54 -6.24 9.75
C ARG A 381 -6.31 -6.26 8.44
N VAL A 382 -5.59 -6.45 7.35
CA VAL A 382 -6.09 -6.24 5.97
C VAL A 382 -5.82 -7.46 5.11
N PRO A 383 -6.58 -7.68 4.02
CA PRO A 383 -6.21 -8.65 3.01
C PRO A 383 -4.84 -8.29 2.44
N PHE A 384 -3.96 -9.30 2.27
CA PHE A 384 -2.66 -9.13 1.61
C PHE A 384 -2.36 -10.37 0.78
N ILE A 385 -2.31 -10.20 -0.52
CA ILE A 385 -2.18 -11.30 -1.48
C ILE A 385 -1.04 -10.99 -2.43
N VAL A 386 -0.19 -11.99 -2.69
CA VAL A 386 0.91 -11.87 -3.66
C VAL A 386 0.80 -12.99 -4.68
N ARG A 387 0.66 -12.61 -5.95
CA ARG A 387 0.80 -13.52 -7.10
C ARG A 387 2.13 -13.24 -7.79
N TRP A 388 2.97 -14.23 -7.90
CA TRP A 388 4.22 -14.17 -8.65
C TRP A 388 4.47 -15.51 -9.31
N PRO A 389 4.05 -15.74 -10.55
CA PRO A 389 4.18 -17.00 -11.24
C PRO A 389 5.62 -17.51 -11.21
N ASN A 390 5.78 -18.83 -11.09
CA ASN A 390 7.06 -19.52 -11.01
C ASN A 390 7.96 -19.19 -9.78
N ASN A 391 7.53 -18.30 -8.88
CA ASN A 391 8.27 -17.94 -7.66
C ASN A 391 7.45 -18.13 -6.39
N VAL A 392 6.14 -17.97 -6.46
CA VAL A 392 5.19 -18.18 -5.35
C VAL A 392 4.27 -19.34 -5.73
N ALA A 393 4.15 -20.33 -4.84
CA ALA A 393 3.26 -21.45 -5.06
C ALA A 393 1.78 -20.99 -5.08
N PRO A 394 0.99 -21.39 -6.07
CA PRO A 394 -0.41 -21.00 -6.18
C PRO A 394 -1.26 -21.60 -5.06
N ASN A 395 -2.35 -20.90 -4.70
CA ASN A 395 -3.33 -21.33 -3.70
C ASN A 395 -2.71 -21.67 -2.33
N THR A 396 -1.68 -20.93 -1.91
CA THR A 396 -1.04 -21.11 -0.60
C THR A 396 -1.46 -20.03 0.39
N THR A 397 -1.19 -20.29 1.68
CA THR A 397 -1.42 -19.33 2.77
C THR A 397 -0.20 -19.21 3.65
N CYS A 398 0.01 -18.03 4.22
CA CYS A 398 1.04 -17.76 5.22
C CYS A 398 0.37 -17.19 6.49
N GLN A 399 0.73 -17.74 7.65
CA GLN A 399 0.19 -17.33 8.96
C GLN A 399 1.15 -16.39 9.71
N GLN A 400 2.32 -16.13 9.15
CA GLN A 400 3.29 -15.25 9.79
C GLN A 400 2.83 -13.80 9.74
N THR A 401 3.07 -13.08 10.85
CA THR A 401 2.73 -11.65 10.96
C THR A 401 3.62 -10.84 10.04
N ILE A 402 2.99 -10.04 9.16
CA ILE A 402 3.64 -9.11 8.24
C ILE A 402 3.01 -7.72 8.34
N CYS A 403 3.72 -6.71 7.83
CA CYS A 403 3.20 -5.36 7.77
C CYS A 403 3.42 -4.72 6.39
N SER A 404 2.55 -3.80 6.00
CA SER A 404 2.67 -3.08 4.72
C SER A 404 4.00 -2.34 4.53
N VAL A 405 4.74 -2.04 5.60
CA VAL A 405 6.10 -1.48 5.55
C VAL A 405 7.11 -2.41 4.85
N ASP A 406 6.83 -3.70 4.80
CA ASP A 406 7.73 -4.75 4.31
C ASP A 406 7.96 -4.72 2.80
N LEU A 407 7.19 -3.94 2.06
CA LEU A 407 7.36 -3.82 0.61
C LEU A 407 8.70 -3.22 0.21
N MET A 408 9.27 -2.30 0.98
CA MET A 408 10.56 -1.67 0.66
C MET A 408 11.69 -2.72 0.63
N ALA A 409 11.85 -3.50 1.69
CA ALA A 409 12.88 -4.53 1.77
C ALA A 409 12.59 -5.70 0.81
N THR A 410 11.32 -6.02 0.58
CA THR A 410 10.92 -7.04 -0.40
C THR A 410 11.34 -6.64 -1.81
N ILE A 411 11.05 -5.41 -2.22
CA ILE A 411 11.46 -4.89 -3.54
C ILE A 411 12.98 -4.83 -3.62
N ALA A 412 13.69 -4.37 -2.59
CA ALA A 412 15.15 -4.34 -2.57
C ALA A 412 15.74 -5.74 -2.80
N GLU A 413 15.21 -6.78 -2.13
CA GLU A 413 15.67 -8.15 -2.33
C GLU A 413 15.31 -8.71 -3.71
N VAL A 414 14.14 -8.37 -4.27
CA VAL A 414 13.76 -8.71 -5.65
C VAL A 414 14.74 -8.10 -6.65
N LEU A 415 15.21 -6.88 -6.40
CA LEU A 415 16.21 -6.18 -7.21
C LEU A 415 17.63 -6.71 -6.96
N GLY A 416 17.86 -7.51 -5.92
CA GLY A 416 19.18 -8.00 -5.53
C GLY A 416 20.08 -6.91 -4.92
N VAL A 417 19.48 -5.89 -4.27
CA VAL A 417 20.20 -4.75 -3.71
C VAL A 417 20.01 -4.64 -2.21
N LYS A 418 21.03 -4.12 -1.53
CA LYS A 418 20.97 -3.80 -0.10
C LYS A 418 20.47 -2.37 0.08
N LEU A 419 19.51 -2.19 0.98
CA LEU A 419 19.08 -0.85 1.39
C LEU A 419 20.19 -0.12 2.18
N PRO A 420 20.33 1.20 2.02
CA PRO A 420 21.12 2.01 2.94
C PRO A 420 20.50 2.03 4.34
N ASP A 421 21.29 2.33 5.37
CA ASP A 421 20.83 2.24 6.77
C ASP A 421 19.71 3.24 7.12
N ASP A 422 19.60 4.32 6.36
CA ASP A 422 18.58 5.37 6.50
C ASP A 422 17.33 5.16 5.61
N ALA A 423 17.17 3.94 5.06
CA ALA A 423 16.00 3.59 4.23
C ALA A 423 15.42 2.24 4.64
N GLY A 424 14.09 2.17 4.71
CA GLY A 424 13.39 0.94 5.07
C GLY A 424 13.66 0.49 6.50
N GLU A 425 13.83 1.44 7.43
CA GLU A 425 14.24 1.22 8.83
C GLU A 425 13.32 0.25 9.59
N ASP A 426 12.10 0.07 9.10
CA ASP A 426 11.11 -0.83 9.72
C ASP A 426 10.68 -1.98 8.80
N SER A 427 11.34 -2.13 7.65
CA SER A 427 10.96 -3.05 6.58
C SER A 427 11.78 -4.33 6.61
N VAL A 428 11.12 -5.48 6.55
CA VAL A 428 11.71 -6.80 6.44
C VAL A 428 11.21 -7.46 5.14
N SER A 429 12.09 -8.19 4.44
CA SER A 429 11.68 -8.81 3.18
C SER A 429 10.70 -9.97 3.39
N LEU A 430 9.65 -10.00 2.58
CA LEU A 430 8.68 -11.09 2.50
C LEU A 430 9.17 -12.29 1.67
N LEU A 431 10.30 -12.17 0.95
CA LEU A 431 10.75 -13.23 0.03
C LEU A 431 10.94 -14.59 0.69
N PRO A 432 11.47 -14.73 1.92
CA PRO A 432 11.55 -16.03 2.58
C PRO A 432 10.16 -16.68 2.73
N LEU A 433 9.15 -15.91 3.16
CA LEU A 433 7.77 -16.39 3.31
C LEU A 433 7.15 -16.75 1.95
N LEU A 434 7.37 -15.92 0.94
CA LEU A 434 6.90 -16.15 -0.43
C LEU A 434 7.52 -17.40 -1.07
N ARG A 435 8.70 -17.83 -0.62
CA ARG A 435 9.36 -19.09 -0.99
C ARG A 435 8.90 -20.27 -0.17
N GLY A 436 7.97 -20.08 0.77
CA GLY A 436 7.39 -21.14 1.59
C GLY A 436 8.12 -21.40 2.92
N GLU A 437 9.03 -20.51 3.35
CA GLU A 437 9.57 -20.61 4.72
C GLU A 437 8.46 -20.23 5.73
N ASP A 438 8.30 -21.06 6.76
CA ASP A 438 7.34 -20.82 7.83
C ASP A 438 8.08 -20.44 9.13
N ARG A 439 8.57 -19.19 9.19
CA ARG A 439 9.23 -18.63 10.36
C ARG A 439 8.88 -17.15 10.54
N PRO A 440 8.81 -16.67 11.78
CA PRO A 440 8.65 -15.24 12.03
C PRO A 440 9.78 -14.43 11.38
N ILE A 441 9.41 -13.34 10.72
CA ILE A 441 10.37 -12.39 10.12
C ILE A 441 10.52 -11.13 10.96
N HIS A 442 9.56 -10.84 11.85
CA HIS A 442 9.58 -9.70 12.76
C HIS A 442 9.74 -10.14 14.21
N GLU A 443 10.51 -9.41 15.00
CA GLU A 443 10.46 -9.45 16.46
C GLU A 443 9.15 -8.84 16.97
N ALA A 444 8.75 -7.72 16.37
CA ALA A 444 7.47 -7.07 16.62
C ALA A 444 7.06 -6.19 15.44
N VAL A 445 5.74 -5.99 15.28
CA VAL A 445 5.14 -4.99 14.41
C VAL A 445 4.42 -3.95 15.24
N VAL A 446 4.38 -2.71 14.74
CA VAL A 446 3.75 -1.58 15.45
C VAL A 446 2.61 -1.03 14.61
N HIS A 447 1.45 -0.87 15.24
CA HIS A 447 0.25 -0.30 14.64
C HIS A 447 -0.13 0.99 15.35
N GLN A 448 -0.86 1.86 14.67
CA GLN A 448 -1.38 3.06 15.28
C GLN A 448 -2.83 3.29 14.88
N SER A 449 -3.69 3.60 15.86
CA SER A 449 -5.03 4.10 15.57
C SER A 449 -4.98 5.46 14.88
N CYS A 450 -6.07 5.87 14.23
CA CYS A 450 -6.12 7.20 13.62
C CYS A 450 -5.91 8.34 14.63
N PRO A 451 -6.50 8.33 15.83
CA PRO A 451 -6.21 9.35 16.84
C PRO A 451 -4.77 9.37 17.39
N GLY A 452 -3.99 8.31 17.17
CA GLY A 452 -2.58 8.26 17.61
C GLY A 452 -2.27 7.25 18.72
N ILE A 453 -3.20 6.34 19.04
CA ILE A 453 -2.97 5.26 20.01
C ILE A 453 -2.06 4.23 19.37
N LEU A 454 -0.89 4.00 19.97
CA LEU A 454 0.07 2.99 19.52
C LEU A 454 -0.33 1.60 20.03
N ALA A 455 -0.02 0.59 19.25
CA ALA A 455 -0.09 -0.81 19.65
C ALA A 455 1.15 -1.55 19.14
N ILE A 456 1.64 -2.51 19.92
CA ILE A 456 2.74 -3.38 19.53
C ILE A 456 2.29 -4.84 19.57
N ARG A 457 2.67 -5.61 18.54
CA ARG A 457 2.45 -7.03 18.43
C ARG A 457 3.77 -7.78 18.39
N SER A 458 3.96 -8.76 19.27
CA SER A 458 5.10 -9.68 19.26
C SER A 458 4.61 -11.11 19.48
N GLY A 459 4.82 -11.96 18.50
CA GLY A 459 4.20 -13.30 18.46
C GLY A 459 2.68 -13.19 18.62
N PRO A 460 2.03 -13.97 19.50
CA PRO A 460 0.60 -13.90 19.72
C PRO A 460 0.13 -12.70 20.59
N TRP A 461 1.05 -12.02 21.26
CA TRP A 461 0.73 -10.98 22.22
C TRP A 461 0.61 -9.60 21.55
N LYS A 462 -0.49 -8.90 21.83
CA LYS A 462 -0.72 -7.53 21.41
C LYS A 462 -0.98 -6.63 22.61
N LEU A 463 -0.21 -5.55 22.72
CA LEU A 463 -0.39 -4.51 23.73
C LEU A 463 -0.80 -3.20 23.09
N ILE A 464 -1.95 -2.67 23.48
CA ILE A 464 -2.46 -1.36 23.06
C ILE A 464 -2.17 -0.35 24.17
N PHE A 465 -1.53 0.78 23.82
CA PHE A 465 -1.17 1.87 24.74
C PHE A 465 -2.30 2.91 24.84
N GLY A 466 -3.50 2.46 25.16
CA GLY A 466 -4.69 3.30 25.22
C GLY A 466 -5.98 2.49 25.22
N PRO A 467 -7.13 3.14 25.03
CA PRO A 467 -8.45 2.48 25.05
C PRO A 467 -8.79 1.67 23.77
N GLY A 468 -7.90 1.58 22.80
CA GLY A 468 -8.13 0.87 21.54
C GLY A 468 -8.85 1.72 20.50
N THR A 469 -9.79 2.54 20.90
CA THR A 469 -10.55 3.47 20.04
C THR A 469 -10.73 4.83 20.71
N GLY A 470 -11.15 5.84 19.95
CA GLY A 470 -11.44 7.17 20.45
C GLY A 470 -10.19 7.97 20.81
N LYS A 471 -10.29 8.83 21.83
CA LYS A 471 -9.19 9.72 22.23
C LYS A 471 -8.06 8.96 22.90
N VAL A 472 -6.82 9.45 22.68
CA VAL A 472 -5.63 8.92 23.36
C VAL A 472 -5.75 9.10 24.87
N ASP A 473 -5.62 7.98 25.60
CA ASP A 473 -5.56 7.93 27.06
C ASP A 473 -4.37 7.05 27.46
N ASN A 474 -3.26 7.69 27.77
CA ASN A 474 -2.01 7.01 28.08
C ASN A 474 -2.01 6.29 29.46
N SER A 475 -3.05 6.42 30.26
CA SER A 475 -3.20 5.68 31.53
C SER A 475 -3.65 4.23 31.31
N LYS A 476 -4.28 3.94 30.18
CA LYS A 476 -4.83 2.61 29.86
C LYS A 476 -3.82 1.73 29.15
N ARG A 477 -3.92 0.44 29.41
CA ARG A 477 -3.24 -0.64 28.71
C ARG A 477 -4.22 -1.76 28.49
N LEU A 478 -4.25 -2.29 27.27
CA LEU A 478 -5.06 -3.46 26.94
C LEU A 478 -4.12 -4.51 26.35
N LEU A 479 -4.11 -5.70 26.93
CA LEU A 479 -3.26 -6.80 26.50
C LEU A 479 -4.12 -7.98 26.03
N TYR A 480 -3.80 -8.49 24.85
CA TYR A 480 -4.53 -9.62 24.26
C TYR A 480 -3.56 -10.72 23.82
N ASN A 481 -4.01 -11.98 23.91
CA ASN A 481 -3.37 -13.12 23.26
C ASN A 481 -4.21 -13.51 22.01
N LEU A 482 -3.79 -13.08 20.84
CA LEU A 482 -4.55 -13.25 19.61
C LEU A 482 -4.56 -14.69 19.07
N ALA A 483 -3.75 -15.61 19.65
CA ALA A 483 -3.88 -17.04 19.32
C ALA A 483 -5.14 -17.65 19.92
N ASP A 484 -5.57 -17.15 21.08
CA ASP A 484 -6.74 -17.67 21.82
C ASP A 484 -7.97 -16.75 21.67
N ASP A 485 -7.74 -15.45 21.46
CA ASP A 485 -8.77 -14.40 21.42
C ASP A 485 -8.52 -13.42 20.27
N LEU A 486 -8.79 -13.87 19.04
CA LEU A 486 -8.65 -13.05 17.84
C LEU A 486 -9.62 -11.85 17.82
N GLY A 487 -10.72 -11.97 18.54
CA GLY A 487 -11.74 -10.92 18.69
C GLY A 487 -11.43 -9.88 19.76
N GLU A 488 -10.26 -9.95 20.44
CA GLU A 488 -9.81 -8.98 21.43
C GLU A 488 -10.89 -8.69 22.51
N SER A 489 -11.53 -9.76 23.00
CA SER A 489 -12.68 -9.69 23.89
C SER A 489 -12.30 -9.66 25.37
N LYS A 490 -11.13 -10.23 25.74
CA LYS A 490 -10.66 -10.35 27.13
C LYS A 490 -9.32 -9.62 27.33
N ASP A 491 -9.37 -8.49 28.03
CA ASP A 491 -8.15 -7.80 28.46
C ASP A 491 -7.41 -8.61 29.54
N LEU A 492 -6.16 -8.98 29.25
CA LEU A 492 -5.24 -9.74 30.09
C LEU A 492 -4.21 -8.88 30.81
N SER A 493 -4.28 -7.55 30.72
CA SER A 493 -3.25 -6.63 31.23
C SER A 493 -3.01 -6.76 32.74
N MET A 494 -4.04 -7.06 33.50
CA MET A 494 -3.95 -7.27 34.96
C MET A 494 -3.49 -8.68 35.32
N GLU A 495 -3.73 -9.67 34.46
CA GLU A 495 -3.32 -11.06 34.67
C GLU A 495 -1.84 -11.28 34.32
N HIS A 496 -1.30 -10.48 33.34
CA HIS A 496 0.06 -10.61 32.80
C HIS A 496 0.85 -9.29 32.82
N PRO A 497 1.09 -8.67 34.01
CA PRO A 497 1.82 -7.41 34.10
C PRO A 497 3.27 -7.51 33.61
N GLU A 498 3.89 -8.69 33.69
CA GLU A 498 5.23 -8.95 33.18
C GLU A 498 5.26 -8.81 31.64
N LYS A 499 4.21 -9.29 30.93
CA LYS A 499 4.10 -9.17 29.47
C LYS A 499 3.83 -7.71 29.06
N VAL A 500 3.02 -6.98 29.82
CA VAL A 500 2.83 -5.54 29.61
C VAL A 500 4.17 -4.80 29.71
N ASN A 501 4.99 -5.10 30.72
CA ASN A 501 6.30 -4.48 30.90
C ASN A 501 7.27 -4.87 29.77
N GLU A 502 7.32 -6.14 29.37
CA GLU A 502 8.15 -6.63 28.27
C GLU A 502 7.85 -5.86 26.97
N LEU A 503 6.58 -5.82 26.54
CA LEU A 503 6.17 -5.15 25.32
C LEU A 503 6.32 -3.63 25.38
N THR A 504 6.14 -3.04 26.56
CA THR A 504 6.39 -1.61 26.77
C THR A 504 7.88 -1.29 26.59
N ASN A 505 8.77 -2.11 27.14
CA ASN A 505 10.22 -1.93 26.99
C ASN A 505 10.67 -2.17 25.56
N LEU A 506 10.08 -3.16 24.88
CA LEU A 506 10.32 -3.39 23.46
C LEU A 506 9.93 -2.16 22.63
N MET A 507 8.74 -1.59 22.84
CA MET A 507 8.31 -0.37 22.16
C MET A 507 9.26 0.80 22.40
N ARG A 508 9.70 1.03 23.65
CA ARG A 508 10.70 2.06 24.00
C ARG A 508 12.01 1.85 23.23
N ARG A 509 12.49 0.61 23.15
CA ARG A 509 13.69 0.26 22.41
C ARG A 509 13.56 0.62 20.92
N LEU A 510 12.45 0.24 20.26
CA LEU A 510 12.20 0.55 18.84
C LEU A 510 12.14 2.06 18.58
N ILE A 511 11.58 2.83 19.50
CA ILE A 511 11.55 4.30 19.42
C ILE A 511 12.97 4.87 19.53
N VAL A 512 13.73 4.45 20.54
CA VAL A 512 15.10 4.96 20.81
C VAL A 512 16.06 4.58 19.70
N GLN A 513 15.93 3.38 19.13
CA GLN A 513 16.76 2.92 18.03
C GLN A 513 16.39 3.62 16.68
N GLY A 514 15.20 4.22 16.57
CA GLY A 514 14.74 4.85 15.34
C GLY A 514 14.47 3.87 14.19
N ARG A 515 14.48 2.57 14.49
CA ARG A 515 14.24 1.46 13.57
C ARG A 515 13.76 0.21 14.31
N SER A 516 13.10 -0.70 13.60
CA SER A 516 12.68 -2.02 14.10
C SER A 516 13.45 -3.19 13.48
N THR A 517 14.39 -2.90 12.58
CA THR A 517 15.26 -3.88 11.91
C THR A 517 16.70 -3.77 12.42
N PRO A 518 17.55 -4.80 12.24
CA PRO A 518 18.99 -4.69 12.51
C PRO A 518 19.66 -3.60 11.68
N GLY A 519 20.62 -2.87 12.25
CA GLY A 519 21.40 -1.85 11.59
C GLY A 519 21.77 -0.70 12.53
N GLU A 520 22.37 0.35 11.97
CA GLU A 520 22.77 1.53 12.74
C GLU A 520 21.54 2.31 13.24
N LYS A 521 21.68 2.88 14.44
CA LYS A 521 20.64 3.70 15.05
C LYS A 521 20.27 4.86 14.14
N GLN A 522 18.97 5.08 13.96
CA GLN A 522 18.43 6.17 13.18
C GLN A 522 17.71 7.21 14.04
N ALA A 523 17.53 8.42 13.51
CA ALA A 523 16.75 9.45 14.16
C ALA A 523 15.27 9.34 13.77
N ASN A 524 14.38 9.61 14.74
CA ASN A 524 13.01 9.98 14.42
C ASN A 524 12.99 11.46 13.99
N ASP A 525 12.12 11.83 13.04
CA ASP A 525 12.04 13.22 12.53
C ASP A 525 11.61 14.20 13.62
N VAL A 526 10.85 13.68 14.61
CA VAL A 526 10.35 14.41 15.76
C VAL A 526 10.38 13.53 17.01
N ARG A 527 10.29 14.13 18.19
CA ARG A 527 10.09 13.36 19.44
C ARG A 527 8.79 12.56 19.34
N VAL A 528 8.90 11.23 19.44
CA VAL A 528 7.73 10.36 19.42
C VAL A 528 6.93 10.54 20.71
N ARG A 529 5.63 10.77 20.57
CA ARG A 529 4.68 10.90 21.69
C ARG A 529 4.37 9.53 22.27
N PHE A 530 5.31 9.02 23.04
CA PHE A 530 5.17 7.77 23.74
C PHE A 530 5.77 7.92 25.14
N ASP A 531 4.90 8.06 26.14
CA ASP A 531 5.35 8.01 27.53
C ASP A 531 4.25 7.44 28.43
N PRO A 532 4.30 6.13 28.69
CA PRO A 532 3.34 5.48 29.56
C PRO A 532 3.57 5.74 31.07
N GLY A 533 4.46 6.61 31.44
CA GLY A 533 4.79 6.89 32.83
C GLY A 533 5.29 8.29 33.12
N ASN A 534 5.39 9.17 32.11
CA ASN A 534 5.79 10.56 32.34
C ASN A 534 4.87 11.53 31.57
N PRO A 535 4.01 12.29 32.25
CA PRO A 535 3.04 13.18 31.64
C PRO A 535 3.64 14.48 31.09
N ARG A 536 4.96 14.56 30.82
CA ARG A 536 5.60 15.77 30.28
C ARG A 536 6.35 15.56 28.99
#